data_32e42c5e8f92051d64a85fc7bf1945e6
#
_entry.id   32e42c5e8f92051d64a85fc7bf1945e6
#
_cell.length_a   1.000
_cell.length_b   1.000
_cell.length_c   1.000
_cell.angle_alpha   90.00
_cell.angle_beta   90.00
_cell.angle_gamma   90.00
#
_symmetry.space_group_name_H-M   'P 1'
#
loop_
_entity.id
_entity.type
_entity.pdbx_description
1 polymer ?
#
loop_
_entity_poly.entity_id
_entity_poly.type
_entity_poly.pdbx_seq_one_letter_code
_entity_poly.pdbx_strand_id
1 'polypeptide(L)'
;MSSTPFLLRVSVRGRVFFMCLKDLRDEFLYDCECRHLAKGSLRNYRAATRFLVDFLELRRITELEEVKPHHIRDLMKEKQDMGSTPRYINDLLKVWRTWFNYLVTEGYLDERDNPAKKVKPLRQPKTIIDTFTVDEMRRMIRFYDGTDFLSVRNKTIIMLLFDTGMRCNEMILMEPEDIKPDYILVKHGKGSKERVVPKSPALSKQLMKYRTLRDAYLKEYPSRHKNLFLSKNGKPLTDEAVARMLKH
;
A
#
# COMPACT_ATOMS: atom_id res chain seq x y z
N MET A 1 16.51 39.05 18.42
CA MET A 1 17.67 38.14 18.56
C MET A 1 17.39 36.95 17.64
N SER A 2 18.07 36.97 16.50
CA SER A 2 17.91 35.98 15.42
C SER A 2 18.60 34.69 15.87
N SER A 3 17.82 33.62 16.11
CA SER A 3 18.35 32.28 16.34
C SER A 3 18.69 31.67 14.99
N THR A 4 19.95 31.69 14.63
CA THR A 4 20.53 30.94 13.53
C THR A 4 20.20 29.45 13.74
N PRO A 5 19.66 28.73 12.76
CA PRO A 5 19.46 27.26 12.88
C PRO A 5 20.84 26.62 13.04
N PHE A 6 21.02 25.85 14.11
CA PHE A 6 22.18 24.98 14.30
C PHE A 6 22.15 23.91 13.19
N LEU A 7 23.09 24.04 12.26
CA LEU A 7 23.25 23.12 11.14
C LEU A 7 24.22 22.01 11.56
N LEU A 8 23.81 20.79 11.37
CA LEU A 8 24.54 19.56 11.71
C LEU A 8 25.88 19.45 11.00
N ARG A 9 26.91 19.08 11.77
CA ARG A 9 28.23 18.75 11.27
C ARG A 9 28.33 17.22 11.07
N VAL A 10 27.84 16.71 9.95
CA VAL A 10 28.04 15.30 9.58
C VAL A 10 29.37 15.17 8.85
N SER A 11 30.34 14.47 9.42
CA SER A 11 31.62 14.22 8.77
C SER A 11 31.56 12.88 8.03
N VAL A 12 31.30 12.95 6.73
CA VAL A 12 31.36 11.78 5.84
C VAL A 12 32.63 11.89 4.99
N ARG A 13 33.56 10.94 5.14
CA ARG A 13 34.84 10.91 4.39
C ARG A 13 35.59 12.25 4.39
N GLY A 14 35.64 12.94 5.55
CA GLY A 14 36.35 14.22 5.70
C GLY A 14 35.63 15.45 5.15
N ARG A 15 34.38 15.34 4.72
CA ARG A 15 33.52 16.47 4.34
C ARG A 15 32.50 16.73 5.43
N VAL A 16 32.36 18.01 5.78
CA VAL A 16 31.36 18.49 6.76
C VAL A 16 30.09 18.84 5.98
N PHE A 17 29.01 18.13 6.26
CA PHE A 17 27.67 18.45 5.75
C PHE A 17 26.82 18.98 6.90
N PHE A 18 26.05 20.01 6.61
CA PHE A 18 25.08 20.58 7.55
C PHE A 18 23.68 20.18 7.08
N MET A 19 23.21 19.01 7.52
CA MET A 19 21.89 18.50 7.16
C MET A 19 21.06 18.25 8.42
N CYS A 20 19.84 18.76 8.44
CA CYS A 20 18.91 18.47 9.52
C CYS A 20 18.17 17.14 9.26
N LEU A 21 17.45 16.62 10.25
CA LEU A 21 16.68 15.37 10.11
C LEU A 21 15.67 15.42 8.95
N LYS A 22 15.14 16.62 8.62
CA LYS A 22 14.25 16.80 7.46
C LYS A 22 14.99 16.60 6.15
N ASP A 23 16.19 17.16 6.02
CA ASP A 23 16.99 17.04 4.80
C ASP A 23 17.37 15.57 4.56
N LEU A 24 17.80 14.86 5.62
CA LEU A 24 18.14 13.43 5.58
C LEU A 24 16.92 12.56 5.23
N ARG A 25 15.72 12.94 5.68
CA ARG A 25 14.47 12.29 5.29
C ARG A 25 14.17 12.52 3.81
N ASP A 26 14.30 13.75 3.35
CA ASP A 26 13.95 14.11 1.97
C ASP A 26 14.93 13.47 0.97
N GLU A 27 16.20 13.35 1.34
CA GLU A 27 17.19 12.59 0.57
C GLU A 27 16.85 11.10 0.49
N PHE A 28 16.50 10.48 1.63
CA PHE A 28 16.02 9.10 1.64
C PHE A 28 14.80 8.89 0.74
N LEU A 29 13.83 9.81 0.77
CA LEU A 29 12.64 9.72 -0.06
C LEU A 29 12.98 9.90 -1.55
N TYR A 30 13.94 10.77 -1.86
CA TYR A 30 14.44 10.94 -3.21
C TYR A 30 15.14 9.67 -3.74
N ASP A 31 16.01 9.03 -2.93
CA ASP A 31 16.58 7.72 -3.28
C ASP A 31 15.49 6.68 -3.57
N CYS A 32 14.46 6.62 -2.73
CA CYS A 32 13.33 5.73 -2.94
C CYS A 32 12.58 6.02 -4.25
N GLU A 33 12.45 7.27 -4.64
CA GLU A 33 11.85 7.69 -5.93
C GLU A 33 12.75 7.28 -7.11
N CYS A 34 14.05 7.52 -7.03
CA CYS A 34 15.02 7.11 -8.05
C CYS A 34 15.04 5.59 -8.27
N ARG A 35 14.81 4.82 -7.20
CA ARG A 35 14.69 3.36 -7.26
C ARG A 35 13.32 2.88 -7.73
N HIS A 36 12.46 3.78 -8.20
CA HIS A 36 11.11 3.48 -8.70
C HIS A 36 10.23 2.67 -7.73
N LEU A 37 10.29 2.99 -6.43
CA LEU A 37 9.38 2.36 -5.46
C LEU A 37 7.92 2.66 -5.82
N ALA A 38 7.06 1.68 -5.58
CA ALA A 38 5.62 1.83 -5.83
C ALA A 38 5.04 3.04 -5.06
N LYS A 39 4.14 3.80 -5.70
CA LYS A 39 3.53 5.02 -5.12
C LYS A 39 2.94 4.80 -3.72
N GLY A 40 2.37 3.61 -3.46
CA GLY A 40 1.85 3.24 -2.14
C GLY A 40 2.96 3.12 -1.09
N SER A 41 4.11 2.54 -1.45
CA SER A 41 5.28 2.42 -0.57
C SER A 41 5.87 3.79 -0.25
N LEU A 42 6.04 4.65 -1.27
CA LEU A 42 6.52 6.03 -1.09
C LEU A 42 5.61 6.84 -0.17
N ARG A 43 4.29 6.73 -0.34
CA ARG A 43 3.32 7.38 0.56
C ARG A 43 3.49 6.92 2.00
N ASN A 44 3.65 5.62 2.23
CA ASN A 44 3.85 5.06 3.56
C ASN A 44 5.19 5.50 4.17
N TYR A 45 6.27 5.50 3.38
CA TYR A 45 7.58 5.94 3.82
C TYR A 45 7.57 7.42 4.21
N ARG A 46 6.97 8.26 3.36
CA ARG A 46 6.81 9.69 3.63
C ARG A 46 6.03 9.96 4.93
N ALA A 47 4.92 9.25 5.13
CA ALA A 47 4.12 9.40 6.35
C ALA A 47 4.87 8.92 7.59
N ALA A 48 5.48 7.73 7.56
CA ALA A 48 6.15 7.15 8.71
C ALA A 48 7.40 7.95 9.13
N THR A 49 8.22 8.38 8.18
CA THR A 49 9.42 9.19 8.47
C THR A 49 9.03 10.57 8.98
N ARG A 50 7.96 11.17 8.43
CA ARG A 50 7.41 12.43 8.93
C ARG A 50 7.00 12.31 10.40
N PHE A 51 6.25 11.28 10.78
CA PHE A 51 5.85 11.08 12.19
C PHE A 51 7.04 11.06 13.14
N LEU A 52 8.15 10.44 12.76
CA LEU A 52 9.34 10.39 13.60
C LEU A 52 10.04 11.74 13.66
N VAL A 53 10.21 12.42 12.53
CA VAL A 53 10.86 13.74 12.48
C VAL A 53 10.05 14.76 13.28
N ASP A 54 8.73 14.87 13.05
CA ASP A 54 7.86 15.81 13.79
C ASP A 54 7.91 15.54 15.31
N PHE A 55 7.93 14.27 15.72
CA PHE A 55 8.03 13.87 17.13
C PHE A 55 9.37 14.28 17.76
N LEU A 56 10.48 14.13 17.04
CA LEU A 56 11.81 14.50 17.50
C LEU A 56 11.96 16.02 17.60
N GLU A 57 11.47 16.77 16.61
CA GLU A 57 11.50 18.23 16.61
C GLU A 57 10.72 18.84 17.79
N LEU A 58 9.54 18.28 18.10
CA LEU A 58 8.77 18.69 19.27
C LEU A 58 9.56 18.55 20.59
N ARG A 59 10.54 17.65 20.62
CA ARG A 59 11.45 17.42 21.74
C ARG A 59 12.79 18.16 21.62
N ARG A 60 12.91 19.05 20.61
CA ARG A 60 14.13 19.80 20.29
C ARG A 60 15.32 18.91 19.93
N ILE A 61 15.05 17.72 19.41
CA ILE A 61 16.06 16.79 18.88
C ILE A 61 16.12 17.04 17.38
N THR A 62 17.16 17.74 16.95
CA THR A 62 17.34 18.16 15.56
C THR A 62 18.50 17.45 14.89
N GLU A 63 19.40 16.87 15.68
CA GLU A 63 20.63 16.25 15.25
C GLU A 63 20.51 14.71 15.20
N LEU A 64 21.08 14.10 14.16
CA LEU A 64 21.01 12.65 13.96
C LEU A 64 21.65 11.88 15.13
N GLU A 65 22.76 12.37 15.65
CA GLU A 65 23.54 11.78 16.76
C GLU A 65 22.78 11.81 18.09
N GLU A 66 21.83 12.72 18.24
CA GLU A 66 20.98 12.83 19.43
C GLU A 66 19.87 11.79 19.44
N VAL A 67 19.55 11.20 18.28
CA VAL A 67 18.46 10.24 18.17
C VAL A 67 18.85 8.92 18.85
N LYS A 68 18.18 8.58 19.94
CA LYS A 68 18.45 7.37 20.74
C LYS A 68 17.32 6.36 20.63
N PRO A 69 17.57 5.07 20.92
CA PRO A 69 16.54 4.02 20.84
C PRO A 69 15.31 4.28 21.72
N HIS A 70 15.44 5.03 22.81
CA HIS A 70 14.29 5.37 23.67
C HIS A 70 13.33 6.33 22.97
N HIS A 71 13.81 7.30 22.20
CA HIS A 71 12.93 8.21 21.45
C HIS A 71 11.98 7.46 20.50
N ILE A 72 12.49 6.41 19.84
CA ILE A 72 11.64 5.56 18.98
C ILE A 72 10.63 4.79 19.84
N ARG A 73 11.05 4.25 21.01
CA ARG A 73 10.13 3.56 21.92
C ARG A 73 9.06 4.49 22.48
N ASP A 74 9.43 5.74 22.80
CA ASP A 74 8.50 6.75 23.32
C ASP A 74 7.44 7.09 22.26
N LEU A 75 7.83 7.26 20.99
CA LEU A 75 6.87 7.45 19.89
C LEU A 75 5.97 6.22 19.71
N MET A 76 6.53 5.01 19.79
CA MET A 76 5.72 3.79 19.72
C MET A 76 4.71 3.73 20.86
N LYS A 77 5.11 4.12 22.07
CA LYS A 77 4.23 4.16 23.25
C LYS A 77 3.13 5.22 23.08
N GLU A 78 3.47 6.41 22.62
CA GLU A 78 2.50 7.49 22.32
C GLU A 78 1.45 7.01 21.31
N LYS A 79 1.88 6.30 20.24
CA LYS A 79 0.94 5.72 19.26
C LYS A 79 0.04 4.63 19.85
N GLN A 80 0.54 3.82 20.81
CA GLN A 80 -0.28 2.87 21.53
C GLN A 80 -1.34 3.59 22.40
N ASP A 81 -0.94 4.62 23.13
CA ASP A 81 -1.83 5.39 24.00
C ASP A 81 -2.91 6.12 23.19
N MET A 82 -2.63 6.48 21.93
CA MET A 82 -3.60 6.98 20.95
C MET A 82 -4.50 5.87 20.34
N GLY A 83 -4.39 4.61 20.77
CA GLY A 83 -5.21 3.50 20.30
C GLY A 83 -4.74 2.86 18.99
N SER A 84 -3.53 3.14 18.50
CA SER A 84 -3.00 2.48 17.30
C SER A 84 -2.71 1.01 17.54
N THR A 85 -3.01 0.17 16.54
CA THR A 85 -2.80 -1.28 16.65
C THR A 85 -1.31 -1.64 16.67
N PRO A 86 -0.89 -2.72 17.37
CA PRO A 86 0.49 -3.20 17.36
C PRO A 86 1.03 -3.47 15.95
N ARG A 87 0.17 -3.94 15.04
CA ARG A 87 0.53 -4.17 13.63
C ARG A 87 0.96 -2.86 12.94
N TYR A 88 0.14 -1.82 13.06
CA TYR A 88 0.43 -0.52 12.46
C TYR A 88 1.72 0.09 13.02
N ILE A 89 1.93 0.04 14.34
CA ILE A 89 3.14 0.55 14.99
C ILE A 89 4.39 -0.24 14.52
N ASN A 90 4.29 -1.55 14.37
CA ASN A 90 5.37 -2.36 13.83
C ASN A 90 5.66 -2.06 12.36
N ASP A 91 4.65 -1.70 11.57
CA ASP A 91 4.85 -1.28 10.19
C ASP A 91 5.56 0.09 10.12
N LEU A 92 5.26 1.03 11.04
CA LEU A 92 6.04 2.26 11.20
C LEU A 92 7.51 1.95 11.57
N LEU A 93 7.74 1.07 12.55
CA LEU A 93 9.09 0.67 12.96
C LEU A 93 9.90 0.05 11.82
N LYS A 94 9.27 -0.74 10.93
CA LYS A 94 9.93 -1.28 9.73
C LYS A 94 10.43 -0.15 8.83
N VAL A 95 9.61 0.88 8.60
CA VAL A 95 10.01 2.02 7.78
C VAL A 95 11.14 2.80 8.44
N TRP A 96 11.07 3.07 9.74
CA TRP A 96 12.15 3.76 10.46
C TRP A 96 13.45 2.98 10.40
N ARG A 97 13.41 1.65 10.55
CA ARG A 97 14.60 0.80 10.35
C ARG A 97 15.16 0.89 8.94
N THR A 98 14.30 0.93 7.92
CA THR A 98 14.73 1.10 6.53
C THR A 98 15.41 2.45 6.34
N TRP A 99 14.87 3.53 6.89
CA TRP A 99 15.47 4.85 6.83
C TRP A 99 16.83 4.90 7.55
N PHE A 100 16.91 4.46 8.80
CA PHE A 100 18.20 4.45 9.52
C PHE A 100 19.25 3.52 8.88
N ASN A 101 18.84 2.40 8.28
CA ASN A 101 19.75 1.56 7.52
C ASN A 101 20.26 2.28 6.25
N TYR A 102 19.42 3.06 5.58
CA TYR A 102 19.84 3.92 4.49
C TYR A 102 20.90 4.93 4.98
N LEU A 103 20.67 5.62 6.10
CA LEU A 103 21.63 6.56 6.66
C LEU A 103 22.98 5.91 7.02
N VAL A 104 22.97 4.65 7.44
CA VAL A 104 24.20 3.86 7.65
C VAL A 104 24.88 3.56 6.33
N THR A 105 24.14 3.15 5.31
CA THR A 105 24.68 2.81 3.98
C THR A 105 25.33 4.02 3.31
N GLU A 106 24.71 5.19 3.43
CA GLU A 106 25.24 6.45 2.88
C GLU A 106 26.38 7.05 3.74
N GLY A 107 26.66 6.45 4.92
CA GLY A 107 27.74 6.87 5.79
C GLY A 107 27.41 8.08 6.67
N TYR A 108 26.14 8.45 6.80
CA TYR A 108 25.69 9.49 7.74
C TYR A 108 25.70 9.03 9.20
N LEU A 109 25.65 7.71 9.43
CA LEU A 109 25.57 7.09 10.75
C LEU A 109 26.37 5.80 10.81
N ASP A 110 27.10 5.58 11.90
CA ASP A 110 27.72 4.28 12.16
C ASP A 110 26.68 3.20 12.48
N GLU A 111 26.88 1.97 12.02
CA GLU A 111 25.94 0.86 12.25
C GLU A 111 25.68 0.58 13.74
N ARG A 112 26.72 0.74 14.60
CA ARG A 112 26.60 0.58 16.06
C ARG A 112 25.73 1.64 16.72
N ASP A 113 25.58 2.82 16.10
CA ASP A 113 24.83 3.96 16.60
C ASP A 113 23.41 4.01 16.04
N ASN A 114 23.03 3.09 15.14
CA ASN A 114 21.69 3.00 14.58
C ASN A 114 20.63 2.80 15.69
N PRO A 115 19.79 3.82 15.97
CA PRO A 115 18.86 3.77 17.09
C PRO A 115 17.70 2.79 16.87
N ALA A 116 17.33 2.54 15.62
CA ALA A 116 16.21 1.67 15.28
C ALA A 116 16.57 0.17 15.37
N LYS A 117 17.85 -0.18 15.29
CA LYS A 117 18.32 -1.58 15.33
C LYS A 117 18.02 -2.25 16.68
N LYS A 118 18.14 -1.50 17.79
CA LYS A 118 17.95 -2.00 19.16
C LYS A 118 16.49 -1.98 19.65
N VAL A 119 15.56 -1.44 18.86
CA VAL A 119 14.14 -1.38 19.23
C VAL A 119 13.43 -2.65 18.79
N LYS A 120 12.83 -3.38 19.72
CA LYS A 120 12.06 -4.59 19.44
C LYS A 120 10.65 -4.26 18.97
N PRO A 121 10.08 -5.04 18.01
CA PRO A 121 8.69 -4.88 17.63
C PRO A 121 7.75 -5.28 18.78
N LEU A 122 6.54 -4.71 18.77
CA LEU A 122 5.48 -5.08 19.69
C LEU A 122 5.00 -6.51 19.40
N ARG A 123 4.64 -7.24 20.46
CA ARG A 123 3.98 -8.54 20.32
C ARG A 123 2.63 -8.34 19.62
N GLN A 124 2.35 -9.20 18.65
CA GLN A 124 1.07 -9.23 17.95
C GLN A 124 0.37 -10.54 18.29
N PRO A 125 -0.92 -10.51 18.63
CA PRO A 125 -1.69 -11.74 18.73
C PRO A 125 -1.73 -12.38 17.33
N LYS A 126 -1.62 -13.70 17.27
CA LYS A 126 -1.90 -14.45 16.05
C LYS A 126 -3.41 -14.36 15.80
N THR A 127 -3.81 -13.59 14.83
CA THR A 127 -5.20 -13.52 14.39
C THR A 127 -5.41 -14.63 13.36
N ILE A 128 -6.33 -15.54 13.63
CA ILE A 128 -6.86 -16.46 12.63
C ILE A 128 -7.76 -15.62 11.73
N ILE A 129 -7.47 -15.60 10.47
CA ILE A 129 -8.31 -14.90 9.48
C ILE A 129 -9.39 -15.89 9.07
N ASP A 130 -10.64 -15.59 9.43
CA ASP A 130 -11.78 -16.35 8.94
C ASP A 130 -11.91 -16.14 7.43
N THR A 131 -12.07 -17.23 6.72
CA THR A 131 -12.31 -17.22 5.26
C THR A 131 -13.80 -17.43 5.01
N PHE A 132 -14.28 -16.91 3.89
CA PHE A 132 -15.67 -17.13 3.48
C PHE A 132 -15.95 -18.63 3.24
N THR A 133 -17.05 -19.10 3.77
CA THR A 133 -17.57 -20.42 3.44
C THR A 133 -18.19 -20.44 2.03
N VAL A 134 -18.34 -21.63 1.47
CA VAL A 134 -18.97 -21.78 0.15
C VAL A 134 -20.40 -21.22 0.12
N ASP A 135 -21.14 -21.35 1.22
CA ASP A 135 -22.52 -20.84 1.29
C ASP A 135 -22.59 -19.33 1.43
N GLU A 136 -21.64 -18.72 2.13
CA GLU A 136 -21.50 -17.26 2.15
C GLU A 136 -21.16 -16.72 0.76
N MET A 137 -20.23 -17.35 0.05
CA MET A 137 -19.92 -17.00 -1.34
C MET A 137 -21.15 -17.10 -2.25
N ARG A 138 -21.93 -18.16 -2.14
CA ARG A 138 -23.17 -18.33 -2.90
C ARG A 138 -24.19 -17.25 -2.59
N ARG A 139 -24.34 -16.87 -1.33
CA ARG A 139 -25.23 -15.78 -0.90
C ARG A 139 -24.81 -14.45 -1.50
N MET A 140 -23.51 -14.12 -1.45
CA MET A 140 -22.97 -12.90 -2.05
C MET A 140 -23.21 -12.86 -3.57
N ILE A 141 -23.01 -13.96 -4.28
CA ILE A 141 -23.27 -14.06 -5.73
C ILE A 141 -24.75 -13.86 -6.04
N ARG A 142 -25.66 -14.45 -5.23
CA ARG A 142 -27.12 -14.32 -5.42
C ARG A 142 -27.63 -12.92 -5.08
N PHE A 143 -26.99 -12.21 -4.17
CA PHE A 143 -27.37 -10.86 -3.82
C PHE A 143 -27.36 -9.90 -5.04
N TYR A 144 -26.45 -10.13 -5.97
CA TYR A 144 -26.35 -9.38 -7.23
C TYR A 144 -26.97 -10.14 -8.41
N ASP A 145 -28.27 -10.46 -8.32
CA ASP A 145 -28.97 -11.23 -9.38
C ASP A 145 -29.70 -10.37 -10.41
N GLY A 146 -29.57 -9.05 -10.33
CA GLY A 146 -30.11 -8.08 -11.31
C GLY A 146 -29.48 -8.23 -12.69
N THR A 147 -30.16 -7.69 -13.69
CA THR A 147 -29.72 -7.69 -15.10
C THR A 147 -29.06 -6.40 -15.53
N ASP A 148 -29.07 -5.38 -14.66
CA ASP A 148 -28.45 -4.10 -14.92
C ASP A 148 -26.90 -4.18 -14.88
N PHE A 149 -26.25 -3.15 -15.45
CA PHE A 149 -24.79 -3.10 -15.57
C PHE A 149 -24.09 -3.25 -14.22
N LEU A 150 -24.57 -2.58 -13.15
CA LEU A 150 -23.91 -2.59 -11.85
C LEU A 150 -24.05 -3.94 -11.15
N SER A 151 -25.23 -4.54 -11.18
CA SER A 151 -25.49 -5.85 -10.59
C SER A 151 -24.64 -6.94 -11.28
N VAL A 152 -24.64 -6.98 -12.61
CA VAL A 152 -23.84 -7.95 -13.38
C VAL A 152 -22.35 -7.71 -13.17
N ARG A 153 -21.88 -6.46 -13.11
CA ARG A 153 -20.49 -6.12 -12.78
C ARG A 153 -20.08 -6.64 -11.40
N ASN A 154 -20.87 -6.34 -10.37
CA ASN A 154 -20.58 -6.73 -9.00
C ASN A 154 -20.56 -8.26 -8.85
N LYS A 155 -21.53 -8.95 -9.41
CA LYS A 155 -21.55 -10.42 -9.48
C LYS A 155 -20.29 -10.97 -10.14
N THR A 156 -19.89 -10.37 -11.26
CA THR A 156 -18.68 -10.79 -11.99
C THR A 156 -17.41 -10.57 -11.17
N ILE A 157 -17.29 -9.44 -10.46
CA ILE A 157 -16.16 -9.17 -9.57
C ILE A 157 -16.07 -10.22 -8.47
N ILE A 158 -17.18 -10.53 -7.80
CA ILE A 158 -17.20 -11.53 -6.73
C ILE A 158 -16.78 -12.90 -7.28
N MET A 159 -17.39 -13.36 -8.37
CA MET A 159 -17.04 -14.63 -9.00
C MET A 159 -15.56 -14.68 -9.42
N LEU A 160 -15.05 -13.59 -10.00
CA LEU A 160 -13.66 -13.50 -10.41
C LEU A 160 -12.68 -13.62 -9.22
N LEU A 161 -12.93 -12.89 -8.14
CA LEU A 161 -12.06 -12.91 -6.95
C LEU A 161 -12.05 -14.30 -6.29
N PHE A 162 -13.21 -14.96 -6.20
CA PHE A 162 -13.30 -16.30 -5.60
C PHE A 162 -12.72 -17.40 -6.50
N ASP A 163 -12.97 -17.34 -7.80
CA ASP A 163 -12.51 -18.37 -8.74
C ASP A 163 -10.98 -18.34 -8.92
N THR A 164 -10.40 -17.15 -8.93
CA THR A 164 -9.00 -16.94 -9.30
C THR A 164 -8.06 -16.66 -8.13
N GLY A 165 -8.57 -16.26 -6.99
CA GLY A 165 -7.76 -15.81 -5.84
C GLY A 165 -6.86 -14.61 -6.17
N MET A 166 -7.14 -13.83 -7.22
CA MET A 166 -6.35 -12.64 -7.53
C MET A 166 -6.56 -11.53 -6.52
N ARG A 167 -5.56 -10.65 -6.39
CA ARG A 167 -5.66 -9.51 -5.48
C ARG A 167 -6.62 -8.46 -6.03
N CYS A 168 -7.30 -7.75 -5.12
CA CYS A 168 -8.24 -6.69 -5.50
C CYS A 168 -7.60 -5.67 -6.46
N ASN A 169 -6.40 -5.22 -6.19
CA ASN A 169 -5.70 -4.26 -7.04
C ASN A 169 -5.34 -4.83 -8.44
N GLU A 170 -5.02 -6.11 -8.52
CA GLU A 170 -4.79 -6.79 -9.80
C GLU A 170 -6.07 -6.82 -10.65
N MET A 171 -7.22 -7.09 -10.02
CA MET A 171 -8.53 -7.06 -10.67
C MET A 171 -8.92 -5.63 -11.12
N ILE A 172 -8.67 -4.61 -10.29
CA ILE A 172 -8.95 -3.21 -10.64
C ILE A 172 -8.18 -2.76 -11.88
N LEU A 173 -6.94 -3.21 -12.02
CA LEU A 173 -6.05 -2.83 -13.12
C LEU A 173 -6.24 -3.70 -14.38
N MET A 174 -7.06 -4.76 -14.32
CA MET A 174 -7.34 -5.59 -15.49
C MET A 174 -7.96 -4.81 -16.66
N GLU A 175 -7.56 -5.19 -17.86
CA GLU A 175 -8.15 -4.75 -19.12
C GLU A 175 -8.95 -5.89 -19.78
N PRO A 176 -9.90 -5.61 -20.68
CA PRO A 176 -10.66 -6.64 -21.40
C PRO A 176 -9.78 -7.64 -22.14
N GLU A 177 -8.63 -7.19 -22.64
CA GLU A 177 -7.67 -7.99 -23.41
C GLU A 177 -6.89 -9.00 -22.56
N ASP A 178 -6.93 -8.86 -21.23
CA ASP A 178 -6.28 -9.79 -20.30
C ASP A 178 -7.07 -11.09 -20.14
N ILE A 179 -8.35 -11.10 -20.55
CA ILE A 179 -9.19 -12.29 -20.56
C ILE A 179 -8.93 -13.07 -21.85
N LYS A 180 -8.23 -14.19 -21.74
CA LYS A 180 -7.97 -15.11 -22.84
C LYS A 180 -9.03 -16.23 -22.86
N PRO A 181 -9.11 -17.04 -23.93
CA PRO A 181 -10.08 -18.12 -24.01
C PRO A 181 -10.08 -19.07 -22.79
N ASP A 182 -8.90 -19.48 -22.33
CA ASP A 182 -8.74 -20.51 -21.30
C ASP A 182 -8.21 -19.99 -19.96
N TYR A 183 -7.65 -18.76 -19.92
CA TYR A 183 -7.01 -18.20 -18.74
C TYR A 183 -7.16 -16.67 -18.66
N ILE A 184 -6.73 -16.12 -17.56
CA ILE A 184 -6.60 -14.68 -17.33
C ILE A 184 -5.13 -14.35 -17.14
N LEU A 185 -4.64 -13.33 -17.86
CA LEU A 185 -3.29 -12.79 -17.70
C LEU A 185 -3.31 -11.71 -16.61
N VAL A 186 -2.58 -11.94 -15.51
CA VAL A 186 -2.41 -10.96 -14.44
C VAL A 186 -1.08 -10.23 -14.65
N LYS A 187 -1.13 -9.01 -15.20
CA LYS A 187 0.06 -8.20 -15.55
C LYS A 187 0.66 -7.46 -14.36
N HIS A 188 -0.15 -7.08 -13.38
CA HIS A 188 0.24 -6.17 -12.29
C HIS A 188 0.41 -6.90 -10.95
N GLY A 189 1.08 -8.05 -10.96
CA GLY A 189 1.41 -8.79 -9.74
C GLY A 189 2.41 -8.04 -8.84
N LYS A 190 2.52 -8.44 -7.58
CA LYS A 190 3.50 -7.87 -6.64
C LYS A 190 4.93 -8.03 -7.19
N GLY A 191 5.65 -6.92 -7.32
CA GLY A 191 6.98 -6.88 -7.93
C GLY A 191 6.96 -6.94 -9.46
N SER A 192 5.89 -6.46 -10.10
CA SER A 192 5.71 -6.42 -11.57
C SER A 192 5.82 -7.80 -12.25
N LYS A 193 5.53 -8.89 -11.50
CA LYS A 193 5.55 -10.24 -12.06
C LYS A 193 4.21 -10.55 -12.72
N GLU A 194 4.25 -10.98 -13.97
CA GLU A 194 3.09 -11.50 -14.68
C GLU A 194 2.85 -12.98 -14.32
N ARG A 195 1.58 -13.36 -14.29
CA ARG A 195 1.18 -14.76 -14.15
C ARG A 195 -0.13 -15.03 -14.88
N VAL A 196 -0.34 -16.28 -15.25
CA VAL A 196 -1.61 -16.77 -15.77
C VAL A 196 -2.41 -17.44 -14.66
N VAL A 197 -3.73 -17.26 -14.69
CA VAL A 197 -4.65 -17.90 -13.76
C VAL A 197 -5.75 -18.58 -14.57
N PRO A 198 -6.03 -19.87 -14.36
CA PRO A 198 -7.13 -20.56 -15.03
C PRO A 198 -8.47 -19.96 -14.58
N LYS A 199 -9.49 -20.09 -15.38
CA LYS A 199 -10.86 -19.67 -15.07
C LYS A 199 -11.85 -20.80 -15.29
N SER A 200 -12.85 -20.90 -14.40
CA SER A 200 -13.91 -21.89 -14.54
C SER A 200 -14.84 -21.59 -15.73
N PRO A 201 -15.57 -22.59 -16.22
CA PRO A 201 -16.61 -22.36 -17.22
C PRO A 201 -17.71 -21.39 -16.74
N ALA A 202 -18.05 -21.44 -15.44
CA ALA A 202 -19.02 -20.55 -14.83
C ALA A 202 -18.56 -19.10 -14.87
N LEU A 203 -17.30 -18.83 -14.50
CA LEU A 203 -16.71 -17.49 -14.60
C LEU A 203 -16.61 -17.04 -16.06
N SER A 204 -16.24 -17.94 -16.99
CA SER A 204 -16.16 -17.62 -18.42
C SER A 204 -17.50 -17.13 -18.97
N LYS A 205 -18.60 -17.84 -18.65
CA LYS A 205 -19.96 -17.44 -19.04
C LYS A 205 -20.36 -16.08 -18.42
N GLN A 206 -20.02 -15.86 -17.16
CA GLN A 206 -20.33 -14.61 -16.48
C GLN A 206 -19.53 -13.42 -17.05
N LEU A 207 -18.26 -13.62 -17.37
CA LEU A 207 -17.42 -12.61 -18.02
C LEU A 207 -17.94 -12.24 -19.42
N MET A 208 -18.41 -13.20 -20.21
CA MET A 208 -19.04 -12.92 -21.51
C MET A 208 -20.29 -12.04 -21.34
N LYS A 209 -21.19 -12.41 -20.40
CA LYS A 209 -22.39 -11.61 -20.09
C LYS A 209 -22.01 -10.19 -19.69
N TYR A 210 -21.02 -10.04 -18.81
CA TYR A 210 -20.57 -8.74 -18.35
C TYR A 210 -19.95 -7.90 -19.49
N ARG A 211 -19.11 -8.48 -20.34
CA ARG A 211 -18.52 -7.76 -21.48
C ARG A 211 -19.58 -7.21 -22.43
N THR A 212 -20.58 -8.01 -22.78
CA THR A 212 -21.68 -7.56 -23.64
C THR A 212 -22.40 -6.35 -23.03
N LEU A 213 -22.75 -6.41 -21.73
CA LEU A 213 -23.41 -5.30 -21.03
C LEU A 213 -22.49 -4.09 -20.86
N ARG A 214 -21.20 -4.31 -20.59
CA ARG A 214 -20.20 -3.25 -20.51
C ARG A 214 -20.09 -2.49 -21.83
N ASP A 215 -20.00 -3.22 -22.94
CA ASP A 215 -19.85 -2.60 -24.25
C ASP A 215 -21.11 -1.80 -24.65
N ALA A 216 -22.29 -2.30 -24.31
CA ALA A 216 -23.55 -1.56 -24.48
C ALA A 216 -23.57 -0.31 -23.58
N TYR A 217 -23.20 -0.44 -22.31
CA TYR A 217 -23.16 0.66 -21.37
C TYR A 217 -22.17 1.76 -21.80
N LEU A 218 -20.98 1.41 -22.31
CA LEU A 218 -19.98 2.37 -22.75
C LEU A 218 -20.31 3.10 -24.07
N LYS A 219 -21.24 2.57 -24.86
CA LYS A 219 -21.80 3.30 -26.00
C LYS A 219 -22.64 4.51 -25.56
N GLU A 220 -23.38 4.35 -24.46
CA GLU A 220 -24.21 5.40 -23.88
C GLU A 220 -23.40 6.33 -22.96
N TYR A 221 -22.45 5.75 -22.18
CA TYR A 221 -21.60 6.47 -21.22
C TYR A 221 -20.12 6.23 -21.52
N PRO A 222 -19.54 6.95 -22.49
CA PRO A 222 -18.15 6.72 -22.91
C PRO A 222 -17.14 6.92 -21.78
N SER A 223 -16.12 6.07 -21.72
CA SER A 223 -15.01 6.17 -20.78
C SER A 223 -13.67 6.26 -21.50
N ARG A 224 -12.75 7.06 -20.94
CA ARG A 224 -11.35 7.14 -21.40
C ARG A 224 -10.47 6.04 -20.78
N HIS A 225 -11.00 5.30 -19.82
CA HIS A 225 -10.26 4.27 -19.08
C HIS A 225 -10.45 2.90 -19.73
N LYS A 226 -9.34 2.17 -19.87
CA LYS A 226 -9.33 0.84 -20.48
C LYS A 226 -9.68 -0.29 -19.51
N ASN A 227 -9.76 -0.01 -18.20
CA ASN A 227 -10.02 -1.00 -17.18
C ASN A 227 -11.27 -1.85 -17.51
N LEU A 228 -11.18 -3.15 -17.22
CA LEU A 228 -12.30 -4.07 -17.39
C LEU A 228 -13.49 -3.63 -16.53
N PHE A 229 -13.24 -3.35 -15.26
CA PHE A 229 -14.27 -2.95 -14.29
C PHE A 229 -14.26 -1.44 -14.05
N LEU A 230 -15.38 -0.82 -14.38
CA LEU A 230 -15.58 0.62 -14.24
C LEU A 230 -16.74 0.92 -13.27
N SER A 231 -16.67 2.09 -12.63
CA SER A 231 -17.78 2.65 -11.85
C SER A 231 -18.92 3.08 -12.77
N LYS A 232 -20.07 3.42 -12.20
CA LYS A 232 -21.21 4.01 -12.95
C LYS A 232 -20.85 5.29 -13.72
N ASN A 233 -19.78 5.98 -13.34
CA ASN A 233 -19.30 7.21 -13.99
C ASN A 233 -18.14 6.94 -14.96
N GLY A 234 -17.90 5.69 -15.38
CA GLY A 234 -16.83 5.31 -16.30
C GLY A 234 -15.40 5.46 -15.74
N LYS A 235 -15.23 5.65 -14.42
CA LYS A 235 -13.90 5.72 -13.77
C LYS A 235 -13.46 4.35 -13.29
N PRO A 236 -12.15 4.07 -13.17
CA PRO A 236 -11.66 2.86 -12.52
C PRO A 236 -12.24 2.70 -11.11
N LEU A 237 -12.42 1.47 -10.66
CA LEU A 237 -12.77 1.19 -9.28
C LEU A 237 -11.59 1.47 -8.36
N THR A 238 -11.87 1.69 -7.07
CA THR A 238 -10.86 1.76 -6.01
C THR A 238 -11.03 0.59 -5.05
N ASP A 239 -9.97 0.27 -4.29
CA ASP A 239 -10.03 -0.78 -3.26
C ASP A 239 -11.15 -0.53 -2.26
N GLU A 240 -11.36 0.74 -1.87
CA GLU A 240 -12.43 1.11 -0.94
C GLU A 240 -13.83 0.90 -1.55
N ALA A 241 -13.98 1.15 -2.85
CA ALA A 241 -15.26 0.92 -3.54
C ALA A 241 -15.57 -0.58 -3.61
N VAL A 242 -14.58 -1.42 -3.89
CA VAL A 242 -14.75 -2.89 -3.89
C VAL A 242 -15.01 -3.40 -2.47
N ALA A 243 -14.24 -2.93 -1.48
CA ALA A 243 -14.46 -3.32 -0.08
C ALA A 243 -15.85 -2.94 0.43
N ARG A 244 -16.36 -1.77 0.02
CA ARG A 244 -17.73 -1.34 0.35
C ARG A 244 -18.78 -2.23 -0.32
N MET A 245 -18.57 -2.59 -1.58
CA MET A 245 -19.44 -3.51 -2.31
C MET A 245 -19.55 -4.89 -1.64
N LEU A 246 -18.45 -5.40 -1.06
CA LEU A 246 -18.42 -6.70 -0.39
C LEU A 246 -19.00 -6.68 1.04
N LYS A 247 -19.23 -5.51 1.63
CA LYS A 247 -19.80 -5.36 3.00
C LYS A 247 -21.32 -5.28 3.02
N HIS A 248 -21.96 -5.04 1.89
CA HIS A 248 -23.41 -4.99 1.70
C HIS A 248 -23.91 -6.31 1.15
#